data_645ece9e2a683b8031db65340ac54c2e
#
_entry.id   645ece9e2a683b8031db65340ac54c2e
#
_cell.length_a   1.000
_cell.length_b   1.000
_cell.length_c   1.000
_cell.angle_alpha   90.00
_cell.angle_beta   90.00
_cell.angle_gamma   90.00
#
_symmetry.space_group_name_H-M   'P 1'
#
loop_
_entity.id
_entity.type
_entity.pdbx_description
1 polymer ?
#
loop_
_entity_poly.entity_id
_entity_poly.type
_entity_poly.pdbx_seq_one_letter_code
_entity_poly.pdbx_strand_id
1 'polypeptide(L)'
;MKLRIVPVGLNYFRAHRFRSTAYVEFGDPIVVEPELVELYKRGGTERRKACGVLLDSVNEALKDVTVQTSDYQMLQLLRAARRLYLPEGRKITVEQKLQLTRSFAEGWEAFHDRTDVIELKQEIENYNNTLKQFRLLDSQVPKLKTSRSRALVLLAYVLCFFFSGWICARVCVWS
;
A
#
# COMPACT_ATOMS: atom_id res chain seq x y z
N MET A 1 -19.46 -33.35 17.13
CA MET A 1 -19.17 -31.91 17.23
C MET A 1 -18.66 -31.48 15.87
N LYS A 2 -19.30 -30.49 15.20
CA LYS A 2 -18.84 -30.00 13.89
C LYS A 2 -17.87 -28.84 14.14
N LEU A 3 -16.60 -29.08 13.88
CA LEU A 3 -15.57 -28.04 13.94
C LEU A 3 -15.70 -27.13 12.73
N ARG A 4 -15.67 -25.80 12.95
CA ARG A 4 -15.65 -24.79 11.91
C ARG A 4 -14.40 -23.94 12.07
N ILE A 5 -13.70 -23.70 10.98
CA ILE A 5 -12.52 -22.85 10.92
C ILE A 5 -12.92 -21.58 10.19
N VAL A 6 -12.80 -20.42 10.82
CA VAL A 6 -13.12 -19.12 10.21
C VAL A 6 -11.80 -18.43 9.89
N PRO A 7 -11.47 -18.20 8.60
CA PRO A 7 -10.30 -17.43 8.22
C PRO A 7 -10.53 -15.95 8.57
N VAL A 8 -9.51 -15.30 9.10
CA VAL A 8 -9.58 -13.90 9.51
C VAL A 8 -8.43 -13.12 8.90
N GLY A 9 -8.75 -12.10 8.11
CA GLY A 9 -7.79 -11.18 7.52
C GLY A 9 -7.63 -9.91 8.37
N LEU A 10 -6.39 -9.55 8.68
CA LEU A 10 -6.04 -8.32 9.38
C LEU A 10 -5.30 -7.38 8.43
N ASN A 11 -5.97 -6.30 8.04
CA ASN A 11 -5.42 -5.33 7.09
C ASN A 11 -5.09 -4.00 7.75
N TYR A 12 -3.80 -3.66 7.81
CA TYR A 12 -3.30 -2.40 8.36
C TYR A 12 -2.88 -1.45 7.24
N PHE A 13 -3.54 -0.30 7.14
CA PHE A 13 -3.21 0.69 6.10
C PHE A 13 -2.04 1.61 6.47
N ARG A 14 -1.82 1.84 7.77
CA ARG A 14 -0.76 2.72 8.29
C ARG A 14 -0.17 2.16 9.59
N ALA A 15 0.37 0.95 9.55
CA ALA A 15 0.87 0.23 10.73
C ALA A 15 1.91 1.03 11.56
N HIS A 16 2.67 1.93 10.92
CA HIS A 16 3.67 2.78 11.55
C HIS A 16 3.11 4.01 12.30
N ARG A 17 1.79 4.24 12.26
CA ARG A 17 1.18 5.40 12.92
C ARG A 17 0.41 4.97 14.16
N PHE A 18 0.60 5.71 15.25
CA PHE A 18 -0.23 5.57 16.44
C PHE A 18 -1.71 5.84 16.11
N ARG A 19 -2.63 5.06 16.65
CA ARG A 19 -4.07 5.07 16.34
C ARG A 19 -4.39 4.76 14.87
N SER A 20 -3.60 3.89 14.26
CA SER A 20 -3.91 3.39 12.93
C SER A 20 -5.17 2.53 12.95
N THR A 21 -5.99 2.69 11.93
CA THR A 21 -7.18 1.85 11.75
C THR A 21 -6.76 0.50 11.19
N ALA A 22 -7.18 -0.57 11.86
CA ALA A 22 -7.15 -1.94 11.34
C ALA A 22 -8.52 -2.28 10.74
N TYR A 23 -8.51 -2.98 9.64
CA TYR A 23 -9.70 -3.58 9.06
C TYR A 23 -9.62 -5.09 9.26
N VAL A 24 -10.62 -5.63 9.94
CA VAL A 24 -10.75 -7.06 10.23
C VAL A 24 -11.82 -7.62 9.33
N GLU A 25 -11.47 -8.61 8.54
CA GLU A 25 -12.37 -9.30 7.62
C GLU A 25 -12.49 -10.76 8.02
N PHE A 26 -13.70 -11.24 8.10
CA PHE A 26 -14.00 -12.64 8.38
C PHE A 26 -14.45 -13.29 7.08
N GLY A 27 -13.77 -14.36 6.68
CA GLY A 27 -14.16 -15.15 5.52
C GLY A 27 -15.19 -16.21 5.88
N ASP A 28 -15.58 -16.96 4.87
CA ASP A 28 -16.54 -18.02 5.01
C ASP A 28 -16.02 -19.18 5.88
N PRO A 29 -16.84 -19.71 6.79
CA PRO A 29 -16.41 -20.78 7.68
C PRO A 29 -16.20 -22.09 6.94
N ILE A 30 -15.00 -22.65 7.04
CA ILE A 30 -14.63 -23.97 6.51
C ILE A 30 -15.16 -25.03 7.47
N VAL A 31 -15.97 -25.93 6.98
CA VAL A 31 -16.45 -27.10 7.74
C VAL A 31 -15.53 -28.27 7.47
N VAL A 32 -14.95 -28.84 8.54
CA VAL A 32 -14.13 -30.04 8.42
C VAL A 32 -15.03 -31.24 8.13
N GLU A 33 -14.84 -31.86 6.97
CA GLU A 33 -15.60 -33.02 6.54
C GLU A 33 -15.30 -34.24 7.41
N PRO A 34 -16.32 -35.07 7.73
CA PRO A 34 -16.13 -36.31 8.52
C PRO A 34 -15.11 -37.25 7.91
N GLU A 35 -15.03 -37.31 6.58
CA GLU A 35 -14.11 -38.17 5.84
C GLU A 35 -12.65 -37.82 6.12
N LEU A 36 -12.32 -36.51 6.19
CA LEU A 36 -10.97 -36.04 6.57
C LEU A 36 -10.61 -36.43 8.01
N VAL A 37 -11.58 -36.42 8.91
CA VAL A 37 -11.37 -36.84 10.30
C VAL A 37 -11.09 -38.35 10.38
N GLU A 38 -11.76 -39.17 9.56
CA GLU A 38 -11.50 -40.62 9.50
C GLU A 38 -10.13 -40.95 8.91
N LEU A 39 -9.74 -40.26 7.82
CA LEU A 39 -8.40 -40.39 7.25
C LEU A 39 -7.32 -39.98 8.28
N TYR A 40 -7.57 -38.92 9.03
CA TYR A 40 -6.66 -38.49 10.08
C TYR A 40 -6.49 -39.55 11.19
N LYS A 41 -7.56 -40.24 11.58
CA LYS A 41 -7.54 -41.32 12.60
C LYS A 41 -6.78 -42.56 12.16
N ARG A 42 -6.73 -42.85 10.85
CA ARG A 42 -5.98 -44.01 10.30
C ARG A 42 -4.46 -43.91 10.54
N GLY A 43 -3.94 -42.68 10.73
CA GLY A 43 -2.52 -42.48 11.01
C GLY A 43 -1.61 -42.56 9.78
N GLY A 44 -0.31 -42.54 10.00
CA GLY A 44 0.71 -42.69 8.96
C GLY A 44 0.62 -41.70 7.81
N THR A 45 0.64 -42.22 6.58
CA THR A 45 0.56 -41.43 5.33
C THR A 45 -0.81 -40.79 5.12
N GLU A 46 -1.88 -41.49 5.52
CA GLU A 46 -3.25 -40.99 5.38
C GLU A 46 -3.49 -39.75 6.24
N ARG A 47 -2.96 -39.73 7.45
CA ARG A 47 -2.98 -38.54 8.32
C ARG A 47 -2.31 -37.34 7.67
N ARG A 48 -1.15 -37.54 7.02
CA ARG A 48 -0.43 -36.45 6.34
C ARG A 48 -1.23 -35.91 5.17
N LYS A 49 -1.87 -36.79 4.39
CA LYS A 49 -2.74 -36.39 3.29
C LYS A 49 -3.93 -35.57 3.78
N ALA A 50 -4.63 -36.05 4.82
CA ALA A 50 -5.76 -35.32 5.39
C ALA A 50 -5.38 -33.93 5.90
N CYS A 51 -4.22 -33.81 6.57
CA CYS A 51 -3.69 -32.51 6.99
C CYS A 51 -3.36 -31.62 5.79
N GLY A 52 -2.77 -32.17 4.71
CA GLY A 52 -2.46 -31.41 3.48
C GLY A 52 -3.72 -30.81 2.87
N VAL A 53 -4.74 -31.63 2.64
CA VAL A 53 -6.02 -31.16 2.06
C VAL A 53 -6.67 -30.06 2.92
N LEU A 54 -6.67 -30.22 4.25
CA LEU A 54 -7.20 -29.20 5.14
C LEU A 54 -6.40 -27.91 5.09
N LEU A 55 -5.06 -28.00 5.08
CA LEU A 55 -4.18 -26.82 4.99
C LEU A 55 -4.35 -26.10 3.65
N ASP A 56 -4.51 -26.82 2.56
CA ASP A 56 -4.76 -26.21 1.25
C ASP A 56 -6.08 -25.45 1.25
N SER A 57 -7.16 -26.02 1.81
CA SER A 57 -8.45 -25.35 1.95
C SER A 57 -8.36 -24.09 2.83
N VAL A 58 -7.61 -24.15 3.93
CA VAL A 58 -7.37 -22.98 4.80
C VAL A 58 -6.55 -21.91 4.07
N ASN A 59 -5.54 -22.32 3.32
CA ASN A 59 -4.70 -21.40 2.57
C ASN A 59 -5.49 -20.66 1.49
N GLU A 60 -6.36 -21.36 0.73
CA GLU A 60 -7.25 -20.73 -0.24
C GLU A 60 -8.19 -19.71 0.44
N ALA A 61 -8.85 -20.10 1.52
CA ALA A 61 -9.74 -19.19 2.24
C ALA A 61 -9.02 -17.98 2.88
N LEU A 62 -7.74 -18.12 3.23
CA LEU A 62 -6.93 -16.98 3.70
C LEU A 62 -6.56 -16.03 2.56
N LYS A 63 -6.41 -16.53 1.32
CA LYS A 63 -6.18 -15.65 0.16
C LYS A 63 -7.35 -14.70 -0.07
N ASP A 64 -8.58 -15.16 0.16
CA ASP A 64 -9.79 -14.36 -0.04
C ASP A 64 -9.86 -13.16 0.94
N VAL A 65 -9.39 -13.34 2.18
CA VAL A 65 -9.45 -12.31 3.22
C VAL A 65 -8.16 -11.50 3.37
N THR A 66 -7.08 -11.86 2.65
CA THR A 66 -5.80 -11.13 2.67
C THR A 66 -5.44 -10.58 1.30
N VAL A 67 -4.54 -9.63 1.26
CA VAL A 67 -3.95 -9.15 0.01
C VAL A 67 -2.67 -9.94 -0.25
N GLN A 68 -2.72 -10.84 -1.22
CA GLN A 68 -1.56 -11.63 -1.64
C GLN A 68 -0.65 -10.77 -2.50
N THR A 69 0.62 -10.69 -2.14
CA THR A 69 1.67 -10.04 -2.94
C THR A 69 2.96 -10.83 -2.77
N SER A 70 3.71 -10.97 -3.86
CA SER A 70 4.97 -11.72 -3.87
C SER A 70 6.04 -11.08 -2.97
N ASP A 71 6.04 -9.74 -2.85
CA ASP A 71 7.05 -8.99 -2.10
C ASP A 71 6.48 -7.71 -1.50
N TYR A 72 7.16 -7.22 -0.44
CA TYR A 72 6.85 -5.93 0.18
C TYR A 72 7.00 -4.75 -0.78
N GLN A 73 7.96 -4.79 -1.69
CA GLN A 73 8.14 -3.76 -2.71
C GLN A 73 6.93 -3.68 -3.64
N MET A 74 6.40 -4.85 -4.06
CA MET A 74 5.18 -4.92 -4.84
C MET A 74 3.99 -4.32 -4.09
N LEU A 75 3.82 -4.63 -2.81
CA LEU A 75 2.77 -4.03 -2.00
C LEU A 75 2.86 -2.50 -1.95
N GLN A 76 4.07 -1.94 -1.87
CA GLN A 76 4.28 -0.49 -1.92
C GLN A 76 3.93 0.09 -3.29
N LEU A 77 4.27 -0.61 -4.38
CA LEU A 77 3.92 -0.22 -5.74
C LEU A 77 2.39 -0.19 -5.92
N LEU A 78 1.69 -1.26 -5.53
CA LEU A 78 0.23 -1.34 -5.62
C LEU A 78 -0.46 -0.25 -4.79
N ARG A 79 0.08 0.08 -3.62
CA ARG A 79 -0.41 1.19 -2.81
C ARG A 79 -0.21 2.55 -3.49
N ALA A 80 0.90 2.74 -4.18
CA ALA A 80 1.16 3.95 -4.96
C ALA A 80 0.22 4.03 -6.18
N ALA A 81 0.10 2.95 -6.95
CA ALA A 81 -0.82 2.85 -8.09
C ALA A 81 -2.25 3.20 -7.69
N ARG A 82 -2.74 2.61 -6.58
CA ARG A 82 -4.07 2.94 -6.05
C ARG A 82 -4.24 4.43 -5.71
N ARG A 83 -3.23 5.06 -5.12
CA ARG A 83 -3.31 6.50 -4.78
C ARG A 83 -3.37 7.37 -6.02
N LEU A 84 -2.59 7.04 -7.04
CA LEU A 84 -2.57 7.77 -8.31
C LEU A 84 -3.83 7.55 -9.13
N TYR A 85 -4.43 6.37 -9.05
CA TYR A 85 -5.68 6.04 -9.73
C TYR A 85 -6.89 6.82 -9.20
N LEU A 86 -6.88 7.15 -7.90
CA LEU A 86 -8.01 7.83 -7.27
C LEU A 86 -7.95 9.34 -7.54
N PRO A 87 -9.03 9.95 -8.08
CA PRO A 87 -9.11 11.40 -8.24
C PRO A 87 -8.91 12.14 -6.91
N GLU A 88 -8.30 13.31 -6.98
CA GLU A 88 -8.11 14.17 -5.81
C GLU A 88 -9.47 14.52 -5.16
N GLY A 89 -9.52 14.39 -3.83
CA GLY A 89 -10.71 14.71 -3.04
C GLY A 89 -11.76 13.60 -2.92
N ARG A 90 -11.66 12.52 -3.68
CA ARG A 90 -12.59 11.39 -3.54
C ARG A 90 -12.31 10.62 -2.25
N LYS A 91 -13.26 10.67 -1.34
CA LYS A 91 -13.23 9.85 -0.12
C LYS A 91 -13.78 8.46 -0.43
N ILE A 92 -12.99 7.45 -0.24
CA ILE A 92 -13.40 6.05 -0.35
C ILE A 92 -13.34 5.37 1.01
N THR A 93 -14.22 4.41 1.26
CA THR A 93 -14.26 3.63 2.49
C THR A 93 -13.00 2.75 2.62
N VAL A 94 -12.76 2.23 3.81
CA VAL A 94 -11.63 1.32 4.06
C VAL A 94 -11.79 0.03 3.25
N GLU A 95 -13.01 -0.49 3.20
CA GLU A 95 -13.39 -1.65 2.41
C GLU A 95 -13.12 -1.45 0.91
N GLN A 96 -13.59 -0.34 0.33
CA GLN A 96 -13.31 0.00 -1.08
C GLN A 96 -11.80 0.11 -1.36
N LYS A 97 -11.02 0.61 -0.40
CA LYS A 97 -9.55 0.65 -0.52
C LYS A 97 -8.95 -0.76 -0.58
N LEU A 98 -9.47 -1.66 0.23
CA LEU A 98 -9.01 -3.04 0.27
C LEU A 98 -9.35 -3.76 -1.03
N GLN A 99 -10.62 -3.71 -1.45
CA GLN A 99 -11.06 -4.29 -2.72
C GLN A 99 -10.25 -3.77 -3.90
N LEU A 100 -10.07 -2.47 -4.00
CA LEU A 100 -9.25 -1.88 -5.07
C LEU A 100 -7.79 -2.36 -5.02
N THR A 101 -7.22 -2.57 -3.82
CA THR A 101 -5.86 -3.11 -3.70
C THR A 101 -5.78 -4.56 -4.16
N ARG A 102 -6.81 -5.37 -3.86
CA ARG A 102 -6.93 -6.75 -4.36
C ARG A 102 -7.02 -6.78 -5.88
N SER A 103 -7.93 -5.99 -6.46
CA SER A 103 -8.07 -5.91 -7.92
C SER A 103 -6.77 -5.49 -8.62
N PHE A 104 -5.97 -4.60 -8.03
CA PHE A 104 -4.64 -4.28 -8.55
C PHE A 104 -3.65 -5.44 -8.40
N ALA A 105 -3.71 -6.21 -7.31
CA ALA A 105 -2.84 -7.37 -7.12
C ALA A 105 -3.18 -8.48 -8.13
N GLU A 106 -4.46 -8.80 -8.30
CA GLU A 106 -4.96 -9.75 -9.29
C GLU A 106 -4.61 -9.30 -10.73
N GLY A 107 -4.81 -8.02 -11.03
CA GLY A 107 -4.44 -7.44 -12.32
C GLY A 107 -2.93 -7.53 -12.58
N TRP A 108 -2.10 -7.35 -11.55
CA TRP A 108 -0.66 -7.56 -11.68
C TRP A 108 -0.32 -9.02 -12.00
N GLU A 109 -0.88 -9.98 -11.29
CA GLU A 109 -0.65 -11.41 -11.55
C GLU A 109 -1.05 -11.82 -12.97
N ALA A 110 -2.17 -11.25 -13.47
CA ALA A 110 -2.68 -11.55 -14.80
C ALA A 110 -1.90 -10.87 -15.95
N PHE A 111 -1.30 -9.69 -15.72
CA PHE A 111 -0.79 -8.83 -16.79
C PHE A 111 0.66 -8.36 -16.60
N HIS A 112 1.41 -8.92 -15.64
CA HIS A 112 2.78 -8.48 -15.34
C HIS A 112 3.77 -8.63 -16.51
N ASP A 113 3.49 -9.51 -17.48
CA ASP A 113 4.34 -9.75 -18.66
C ASP A 113 4.10 -8.72 -19.80
N ARG A 114 3.08 -7.88 -19.70
CA ARG A 114 2.77 -6.89 -20.72
C ARG A 114 3.74 -5.71 -20.63
N THR A 115 4.19 -5.26 -21.78
CA THR A 115 5.16 -4.14 -21.89
C THR A 115 4.63 -2.85 -21.29
N ASP A 116 3.35 -2.51 -21.52
CA ASP A 116 2.69 -1.34 -20.97
C ASP A 116 2.60 -1.37 -19.42
N VAL A 117 2.41 -2.55 -18.85
CA VAL A 117 2.37 -2.73 -17.38
C VAL A 117 3.77 -2.61 -16.77
N ILE A 118 4.79 -3.10 -17.49
CA ILE A 118 6.20 -2.97 -17.06
C ILE A 118 6.63 -1.50 -17.10
N GLU A 119 6.30 -0.77 -18.17
CA GLU A 119 6.57 0.67 -18.28
C GLU A 119 5.88 1.46 -17.18
N LEU A 120 4.58 1.20 -16.94
CA LEU A 120 3.83 1.84 -15.85
C LEU A 120 4.45 1.57 -14.47
N LYS A 121 4.93 0.34 -14.24
CA LYS A 121 5.66 0.01 -13.00
C LYS A 121 6.89 0.89 -12.84
N GLN A 122 7.70 1.03 -13.87
CA GLN A 122 8.92 1.85 -13.85
C GLN A 122 8.60 3.32 -13.60
N GLU A 123 7.56 3.85 -14.22
CA GLU A 123 7.12 5.22 -13.99
C GLU A 123 6.69 5.46 -12.54
N ILE A 124 5.92 4.54 -11.96
CA ILE A 124 5.50 4.65 -10.55
C ILE A 124 6.71 4.53 -9.61
N GLU A 125 7.66 3.65 -9.89
CA GLU A 125 8.90 3.52 -9.12
C GLU A 125 9.73 4.81 -9.18
N ASN A 126 9.90 5.39 -10.36
CA ASN A 126 10.60 6.66 -10.56
C ASN A 126 9.90 7.81 -9.82
N TYR A 127 8.58 7.88 -9.88
CA TYR A 127 7.78 8.84 -9.12
C TYR A 127 8.01 8.69 -7.61
N ASN A 128 7.94 7.47 -7.07
CA ASN A 128 8.17 7.20 -5.67
C ASN A 128 9.60 7.56 -5.23
N ASN A 129 10.60 7.28 -6.08
CA ASN A 129 11.99 7.64 -5.80
C ASN A 129 12.19 9.16 -5.79
N THR A 130 11.56 9.88 -6.71
CA THR A 130 11.55 11.34 -6.74
C THR A 130 10.93 11.91 -5.46
N LEU A 131 9.80 11.38 -5.02
CA LEU A 131 9.19 11.79 -3.75
C LEU A 131 10.13 11.55 -2.55
N LYS A 132 10.82 10.40 -2.52
CA LYS A 132 11.80 10.10 -1.45
C LYS A 132 12.98 11.08 -1.46
N GLN A 133 13.52 11.42 -2.65
CA GLN A 133 14.61 12.39 -2.78
C GLN A 133 14.23 13.76 -2.22
N PHE A 134 13.01 14.22 -2.51
CA PHE A 134 12.50 15.49 -1.98
C PHE A 134 11.92 15.37 -0.57
N ARG A 135 11.95 14.19 0.05
CA ARG A 135 11.33 13.90 1.36
C ARG A 135 9.85 14.29 1.44
N LEU A 136 9.15 14.21 0.32
CA LEU A 136 7.74 14.56 0.19
C LEU A 136 6.86 13.32 0.35
N LEU A 137 5.70 13.53 0.95
CA LEU A 137 4.62 12.56 0.91
C LEU A 137 3.72 12.87 -0.30
N ASP A 138 3.25 11.84 -0.96
CA ASP A 138 2.32 11.94 -2.08
C ASP A 138 1.10 12.84 -1.77
N SER A 139 0.58 12.77 -0.55
CA SER A 139 -0.52 13.64 -0.09
C SER A 139 -0.19 15.14 0.01
N GLN A 140 1.08 15.50 -0.10
CA GLN A 140 1.55 16.89 -0.08
C GLN A 140 1.67 17.46 -1.50
N VAL A 141 1.84 16.60 -2.51
CA VAL A 141 2.03 17.01 -3.91
C VAL A 141 0.91 17.94 -4.41
N PRO A 142 -0.38 17.64 -4.20
CA PRO A 142 -1.46 18.55 -4.61
C PRO A 142 -1.41 19.91 -3.92
N LYS A 143 -0.89 19.94 -2.68
CA LYS A 143 -0.76 21.17 -1.87
C LYS A 143 0.41 22.06 -2.32
N LEU A 144 1.36 21.47 -3.06
CA LEU A 144 2.51 22.18 -3.63
C LEU A 144 2.16 22.98 -4.89
N LYS A 145 0.92 22.94 -5.39
CA LYS A 145 0.43 23.89 -6.39
C LYS A 145 0.52 25.30 -5.84
N THR A 146 1.73 25.78 -5.79
CA THR A 146 2.04 27.16 -5.36
C THR A 146 1.50 28.05 -6.47
N SER A 147 0.54 28.91 -6.15
CA SER A 147 0.15 29.99 -7.06
C SER A 147 1.43 30.71 -7.48
N ARG A 148 1.59 31.02 -8.78
CA ARG A 148 2.73 31.77 -9.31
C ARG A 148 3.03 33.04 -8.49
N SER A 149 1.99 33.68 -7.94
CA SER A 149 2.09 34.81 -7.02
C SER A 149 2.86 34.50 -5.71
N ARG A 150 2.66 33.30 -5.11
CA ARG A 150 3.41 32.93 -3.89
C ARG A 150 4.88 32.63 -4.18
N ALA A 151 5.17 32.02 -5.32
CA ALA A 151 6.55 31.79 -5.75
C ALA A 151 7.29 33.11 -5.98
N LEU A 152 6.63 34.08 -6.61
CA LEU A 152 7.18 35.43 -6.82
C LEU A 152 7.40 36.19 -5.50
N VAL A 153 6.49 36.06 -4.54
CA VAL A 153 6.64 36.67 -3.20
C VAL A 153 7.80 36.04 -2.45
N LEU A 154 7.96 34.71 -2.49
CA LEU A 154 9.11 34.01 -1.88
C LEU A 154 10.43 34.41 -2.54
N LEU A 155 10.46 34.53 -3.87
CA LEU A 155 11.63 34.99 -4.62
C LEU A 155 11.97 36.45 -4.27
N ALA A 156 10.98 37.34 -4.15
CA ALA A 156 11.16 38.70 -3.71
C ALA A 156 11.70 38.79 -2.26
N TYR A 157 11.19 37.94 -1.35
CA TYR A 157 11.68 37.84 0.02
C TYR A 157 13.15 37.41 0.09
N VAL A 158 13.53 36.36 -0.69
CA VAL A 158 14.91 35.90 -0.77
C VAL A 158 15.82 36.98 -1.35
N LEU A 159 15.39 37.66 -2.40
CA LEU A 159 16.15 38.77 -3.00
C LEU A 159 16.29 39.95 -2.01
N CYS A 160 15.23 40.33 -1.29
CA CYS A 160 15.32 41.38 -0.26
C CYS A 160 16.29 40.98 0.88
N PHE A 161 16.31 39.72 1.27
CA PHE A 161 17.21 39.21 2.31
C PHE A 161 18.67 39.28 1.85
N PHE A 162 18.97 38.93 0.60
CA PHE A 162 20.31 39.07 0.03
C PHE A 162 20.71 40.53 -0.16
N PHE A 163 19.80 41.40 -0.55
CA PHE A 163 20.08 42.84 -0.72
C PHE A 163 20.30 43.55 0.61
N SER A 164 19.50 43.22 1.65
CA SER A 164 19.69 43.83 3.00
C SER A 164 20.99 43.36 3.65
N GLY A 165 21.41 42.09 3.44
CA GLY A 165 22.73 41.60 3.89
C GLY A 165 23.90 42.29 3.18
N TRP A 166 23.72 42.70 1.91
CA TRP A 166 24.76 43.38 1.15
C TRP A 166 24.90 44.86 1.54
N ILE A 167 23.81 45.51 1.95
CA ILE A 167 23.82 46.90 2.45
C ILE A 167 24.44 46.97 3.84
N CYS A 168 24.15 46.03 4.76
CA CYS A 168 24.82 45.96 6.05
C CYS A 168 26.33 45.68 5.95
N ALA A 169 26.74 44.82 5.02
CA ALA A 169 28.18 44.53 4.81
C ALA A 169 28.94 45.74 4.24
N ARG A 170 28.30 46.62 3.49
CA ARG A 170 28.95 47.87 2.98
C ARG A 170 29.03 49.01 4.00
N VAL A 171 28.10 49.03 4.95
CA VAL A 171 28.11 50.07 6.01
C VAL A 171 29.15 49.77 7.09
N CYS A 172 29.45 48.47 7.34
CA CYS A 172 30.50 48.07 8.29
C CYS A 172 31.96 48.20 7.77
N VAL A 173 32.17 48.52 6.48
CA VAL A 173 33.53 48.69 5.91
C VAL A 173 33.96 50.16 5.89
N TRP A 174 33.06 51.09 6.30
CA TRP A 174 33.36 52.55 6.35
C TRP A 174 33.19 53.18 7.73
N SER A 175 33.44 52.40 8.79
CA SER A 175 33.58 52.94 10.17
C SER A 175 34.95 52.64 10.74
#